data_980112196877834e323f8174e24c6ca7
#
_entry.id   980112196877834e323f8174e24c6ca7
#
_cell.length_a   1.000
_cell.length_b   1.000
_cell.length_c   1.000
_cell.angle_alpha   90.00
_cell.angle_beta   90.00
_cell.angle_gamma   90.00
#
_symmetry.space_group_name_H-M   'P 1'
#
loop_
_entity.id
_entity.type
_entity.pdbx_description
1 polymer ?
#
loop_
_entity_poly.entity_id
_entity_poly.type
_entity_poly.pdbx_seq_one_letter_code
_entity_poly.pdbx_strand_id
1 'polypeptide(L)'
;MGWPEQIFNWLGYGRYTASPVAASDGGTKPLLIDPYGRLQVSTAPVAPAGVTAVRQLTAASTGSLKSAGAGSLVEVSLWNSSAAAIWFQVHDKASAVSGGDACIDQIMVPAGGSVGWRPAVPVAASAQLRWAASTTAATYTAPGAHCVGFSAAVL
;
A
#
# COMPACT_ATOMS: atom_id res chain seq x y z
N MET A 1 -7.66 -22.18 -52.32
CA MET A 1 -7.61 -20.71 -52.28
C MET A 1 -7.79 -20.30 -50.82
N GLY A 2 -6.72 -19.89 -50.16
CA GLY A 2 -6.81 -19.39 -48.80
C GLY A 2 -7.35 -17.97 -48.81
N TRP A 3 -8.24 -17.67 -47.90
CA TRP A 3 -8.72 -16.32 -47.65
C TRP A 3 -7.56 -15.47 -47.16
N PRO A 4 -7.35 -14.25 -47.66
CA PRO A 4 -6.27 -13.41 -47.21
C PRO A 4 -6.46 -13.07 -45.72
N GLU A 5 -5.37 -13.14 -44.92
CA GLU A 5 -5.35 -12.87 -43.48
C GLU A 5 -6.05 -11.55 -43.07
N GLN A 6 -6.10 -10.58 -43.97
CA GLN A 6 -6.78 -9.29 -43.74
C GLN A 6 -8.29 -9.39 -43.53
N ILE A 7 -8.96 -10.41 -44.05
CA ILE A 7 -10.42 -10.57 -43.88
C ILE A 7 -10.73 -11.10 -42.48
N PHE A 8 -9.85 -11.92 -41.90
CA PHE A 8 -10.03 -12.42 -40.54
C PHE A 8 -9.83 -11.31 -39.50
N ASN A 9 -8.96 -10.35 -39.75
CA ASN A 9 -8.77 -9.19 -38.87
C ASN A 9 -9.98 -8.25 -38.87
N TRP A 10 -10.73 -8.17 -39.99
CA TRP A 10 -11.93 -7.33 -40.10
C TRP A 10 -13.16 -7.93 -39.39
N LEU A 11 -13.17 -9.24 -39.19
CA LEU A 11 -14.27 -9.94 -38.48
C LEU A 11 -14.05 -10.00 -36.95
N GLY A 12 -13.05 -9.31 -36.42
CA GLY A 12 -12.83 -9.22 -34.96
C GLY A 12 -12.23 -10.48 -34.31
N TYR A 13 -11.81 -11.47 -35.12
CA TYR A 13 -11.05 -12.61 -34.59
C TYR A 13 -9.61 -12.18 -34.37
N GLY A 14 -9.33 -11.57 -33.22
CA GLY A 14 -7.99 -11.21 -32.81
C GLY A 14 -7.10 -12.45 -32.69
N ARG A 15 -5.86 -12.35 -33.16
CA ARG A 15 -4.85 -13.37 -32.93
C ARG A 15 -4.63 -13.52 -31.43
N TYR A 16 -4.87 -14.70 -30.88
CA TYR A 16 -4.47 -15.02 -29.52
C TYR A 16 -2.93 -15.07 -29.48
N THR A 17 -2.31 -14.13 -28.80
CA THR A 17 -0.90 -14.19 -28.45
C THR A 17 -0.79 -14.55 -26.97
N ALA A 18 -0.11 -15.64 -26.67
CA ALA A 18 0.07 -16.14 -25.31
C ALA A 18 0.87 -15.19 -24.39
N SER A 19 1.40 -14.09 -24.92
CA SER A 19 2.13 -13.08 -24.16
C SER A 19 1.70 -11.70 -24.61
N PRO A 20 1.06 -10.90 -23.72
CA PRO A 20 0.76 -9.52 -24.02
C PRO A 20 2.07 -8.73 -24.14
N VAL A 21 2.32 -8.16 -25.31
CA VAL A 21 3.43 -7.22 -25.51
C VAL A 21 3.02 -5.90 -24.84
N ALA A 22 3.81 -5.42 -23.88
CA ALA A 22 3.62 -4.09 -23.32
C ALA A 22 3.69 -3.05 -24.45
N ALA A 23 2.63 -2.28 -24.66
CA ALA A 23 2.66 -1.17 -25.58
C ALA A 23 3.44 -0.01 -24.93
N SER A 24 4.42 0.54 -25.65
CA SER A 24 5.04 1.81 -25.27
C SER A 24 4.00 2.93 -25.34
N ASP A 25 4.14 3.96 -24.52
CA ASP A 25 3.25 5.12 -24.50
C ASP A 25 3.03 5.68 -25.92
N GLY A 26 1.76 5.80 -26.31
CA GLY A 26 1.35 6.28 -27.63
C GLY A 26 1.09 5.17 -28.68
N GLY A 27 1.36 3.91 -28.37
CA GLY A 27 1.06 2.79 -29.28
C GLY A 27 -0.37 2.32 -29.22
N THR A 28 -0.94 1.90 -30.36
CA THR A 28 -2.25 1.22 -30.41
C THR A 28 -2.10 -0.13 -29.71
N LYS A 29 -2.80 -0.32 -28.60
CA LYS A 29 -2.81 -1.60 -27.86
C LYS A 29 -3.82 -2.54 -28.52
N PRO A 30 -3.42 -3.76 -28.90
CA PRO A 30 -4.40 -4.73 -29.37
C PRO A 30 -5.35 -5.10 -28.24
N LEU A 31 -6.65 -5.11 -28.52
CA LEU A 31 -7.65 -5.69 -27.65
C LEU A 31 -7.40 -7.20 -27.53
N LEU A 32 -7.14 -7.70 -26.32
CA LEU A 32 -7.07 -9.14 -26.08
C LEU A 32 -8.48 -9.70 -25.96
N ILE A 33 -8.85 -10.53 -26.91
CA ILE A 33 -10.12 -11.25 -26.94
C ILE A 33 -9.82 -12.73 -26.74
N ASP A 34 -10.55 -13.39 -25.83
CA ASP A 34 -10.42 -14.83 -25.61
C ASP A 34 -10.99 -15.63 -26.79
N PRO A 35 -10.78 -16.96 -26.89
CA PRO A 35 -11.30 -17.80 -27.95
C PRO A 35 -12.82 -17.79 -28.08
N TYR A 36 -13.54 -17.26 -27.08
CA TYR A 36 -15.00 -17.13 -27.06
C TYR A 36 -15.48 -15.70 -27.40
N GLY A 37 -14.59 -14.83 -27.86
CA GLY A 37 -14.91 -13.46 -28.24
C GLY A 37 -15.08 -12.48 -27.08
N ARG A 38 -14.68 -12.82 -25.86
CA ARG A 38 -14.80 -11.97 -24.68
C ARG A 38 -13.55 -11.12 -24.50
N LEU A 39 -13.75 -9.83 -24.22
CA LEU A 39 -12.66 -8.92 -23.90
C LEU A 39 -11.96 -9.36 -22.61
N GLN A 40 -10.66 -9.65 -22.68
CA GLN A 40 -9.83 -9.88 -21.50
C GLN A 40 -9.32 -8.54 -20.96
N VAL A 41 -9.94 -8.07 -19.90
CA VAL A 41 -9.43 -6.93 -19.13
C VAL A 41 -8.53 -7.47 -18.02
N SER A 42 -7.22 -7.27 -18.15
CA SER A 42 -6.31 -7.54 -17.03
C SER A 42 -6.55 -6.49 -15.96
N THR A 43 -7.20 -6.90 -14.88
CA THR A 43 -7.35 -6.09 -13.66
C THR A 43 -6.19 -6.30 -12.69
N ALA A 44 -4.99 -6.56 -13.19
CA ALA A 44 -3.83 -6.52 -12.30
C ALA A 44 -3.84 -5.15 -11.61
N PRO A 45 -3.92 -5.10 -10.28
CA PRO A 45 -3.91 -3.83 -9.57
C PRO A 45 -2.57 -3.16 -9.88
N VAL A 46 -2.61 -2.14 -10.71
CA VAL A 46 -1.47 -1.26 -10.91
C VAL A 46 -1.36 -0.46 -9.64
N ALA A 47 -0.31 -0.69 -8.85
CA ALA A 47 -0.02 0.18 -7.72
C ALA A 47 0.01 1.63 -8.23
N PRO A 48 -0.69 2.56 -7.59
CA PRO A 48 -0.63 3.96 -7.97
C PRO A 48 0.83 4.40 -8.08
N ALA A 49 1.17 5.17 -9.12
CA ALA A 49 2.53 5.65 -9.31
C ALA A 49 3.03 6.37 -8.04
N GLY A 50 4.22 6.01 -7.55
CA GLY A 50 4.82 6.58 -6.35
C GLY A 50 4.52 5.84 -5.04
N VAL A 51 3.63 4.85 -5.02
CA VAL A 51 3.37 4.08 -3.80
C VAL A 51 4.50 3.09 -3.53
N THR A 52 5.08 3.21 -2.34
CA THR A 52 6.11 2.30 -1.83
C THR A 52 5.52 1.41 -0.73
N ALA A 53 5.79 0.11 -0.81
CA ALA A 53 5.44 -0.82 0.27
C ALA A 53 6.52 -0.79 1.37
N VAL A 54 6.10 -0.54 2.60
CA VAL A 54 6.95 -0.59 3.80
C VAL A 54 6.47 -1.72 4.70
N ARG A 55 7.40 -2.56 5.15
CA ARG A 55 7.07 -3.72 5.98
C ARG A 55 7.93 -3.74 7.23
N GLN A 56 7.28 -3.98 8.36
CA GLN A 56 7.90 -4.25 9.65
C GLN A 56 7.47 -5.65 10.09
N LEU A 57 8.23 -6.67 9.69
CA LEU A 57 7.88 -8.08 9.95
C LEU A 57 8.26 -8.54 11.35
N THR A 58 9.23 -7.89 11.97
CA THR A 58 9.59 -8.12 13.38
C THR A 58 8.91 -7.07 14.24
N ALA A 59 8.33 -7.46 15.35
CA ALA A 59 7.66 -6.53 16.25
C ALA A 59 8.64 -5.42 16.71
N ALA A 60 8.19 -4.18 16.64
CA ALA A 60 8.91 -2.99 17.03
C ALA A 60 7.98 -2.02 17.76
N SER A 61 8.52 -0.91 18.28
CA SER A 61 7.73 0.12 18.98
C SER A 61 7.68 1.44 18.22
N THR A 62 8.72 1.77 17.47
CA THR A 62 8.81 3.02 16.69
C THR A 62 9.63 2.81 15.43
N GLY A 63 9.44 3.66 14.46
CA GLY A 63 10.22 3.62 13.22
C GLY A 63 9.87 4.71 12.23
N SER A 64 10.44 4.60 11.04
CA SER A 64 10.15 5.46 9.91
C SER A 64 9.29 4.71 8.90
N LEU A 65 8.20 5.31 8.45
CA LEU A 65 7.42 4.84 7.31
C LEU A 65 8.03 5.33 5.99
N LYS A 66 8.66 6.50 6.02
CA LYS A 66 9.43 7.03 4.90
C LYS A 66 10.73 7.60 5.42
N SER A 67 11.85 7.19 4.86
CA SER A 67 13.19 7.46 5.41
C SER A 67 13.65 8.90 5.28
N ALA A 68 13.08 9.67 4.33
CA ALA A 68 13.42 11.08 4.14
C ALA A 68 12.28 11.86 3.50
N GLY A 69 12.13 13.12 3.92
CA GLY A 69 11.19 14.09 3.35
C GLY A 69 9.73 13.79 3.63
N ALA A 70 8.89 14.63 3.07
CA ALA A 70 7.44 14.52 3.15
C ALA A 70 6.92 13.19 2.59
N GLY A 71 5.80 12.72 3.12
CA GLY A 71 5.17 11.50 2.66
C GLY A 71 3.75 11.35 3.18
N SER A 72 3.03 10.36 2.67
CA SER A 72 1.65 10.11 3.09
C SER A 72 1.40 8.62 3.30
N LEU A 73 0.79 8.25 4.42
CA LEU A 73 0.29 6.91 4.67
C LEU A 73 -1.05 6.73 3.95
N VAL A 74 -1.13 5.75 3.06
CA VAL A 74 -2.34 5.43 2.28
C VAL A 74 -3.15 4.34 2.96
N GLU A 75 -2.45 3.27 3.38
CA GLU A 75 -3.06 2.15 4.10
C GLU A 75 -2.02 1.41 4.92
N VAL A 76 -2.47 0.71 5.94
CA VAL A 76 -1.62 -0.17 6.74
C VAL A 76 -2.41 -1.35 7.28
N SER A 77 -1.80 -2.52 7.24
CA SER A 77 -2.26 -3.72 7.95
C SER A 77 -1.34 -3.97 9.12
N LEU A 78 -1.88 -4.01 10.32
CA LEU A 78 -1.18 -4.03 11.61
C LEU A 78 -1.48 -5.33 12.35
N TRP A 79 -0.50 -5.80 13.11
CA TRP A 79 -0.74 -6.80 14.16
C TRP A 79 -0.03 -6.39 15.45
N ASN A 80 -0.66 -6.72 16.57
CA ASN A 80 -0.17 -6.45 17.91
C ASN A 80 0.12 -7.78 18.60
N SER A 81 1.38 -8.04 18.95
CA SER A 81 1.81 -9.24 19.64
C SER A 81 1.74 -9.15 21.17
N SER A 82 1.35 -7.99 21.71
CA SER A 82 1.26 -7.78 23.16
C SER A 82 -0.07 -8.26 23.74
N ALA A 83 -0.09 -8.49 25.05
CA ALA A 83 -1.30 -8.85 25.79
C ALA A 83 -2.22 -7.65 26.11
N ALA A 84 -1.84 -6.43 25.71
CA ALA A 84 -2.61 -5.21 25.89
C ALA A 84 -2.92 -4.55 24.57
N ALA A 85 -4.06 -3.86 24.47
CA ALA A 85 -4.33 -3.01 23.31
C ALA A 85 -3.33 -1.86 23.25
N ILE A 86 -2.96 -1.48 22.04
CA ILE A 86 -2.02 -0.38 21.78
C ILE A 86 -2.60 0.57 20.73
N TRP A 87 -2.03 1.76 20.67
CA TRP A 87 -2.30 2.73 19.63
C TRP A 87 -1.15 2.74 18.62
N PHE A 88 -1.46 2.47 17.35
CA PHE A 88 -0.55 2.78 16.27
C PHE A 88 -0.71 4.25 15.92
N GLN A 89 0.34 5.01 16.12
CA GLN A 89 0.38 6.45 15.93
C GLN A 89 1.21 6.80 14.70
N VAL A 90 0.75 7.78 13.94
CA VAL A 90 1.48 8.39 12.83
C VAL A 90 1.95 9.78 13.27
N HIS A 91 3.21 10.11 13.01
CA HIS A 91 3.83 11.35 13.41
C HIS A 91 4.46 12.06 12.22
N ASP A 92 4.37 13.39 12.21
CA ASP A 92 5.10 14.27 11.29
C ASP A 92 6.36 14.81 12.00
N LYS A 93 7.46 14.09 11.87
CA LYS A 93 8.68 14.42 12.66
C LYS A 93 9.95 13.98 11.94
N ALA A 94 10.91 14.89 11.79
CA ALA A 94 12.22 14.57 11.20
C ALA A 94 13.10 13.70 12.11
N SER A 95 12.96 13.84 13.44
CA SER A 95 13.67 13.04 14.44
C SER A 95 12.90 11.80 14.87
N ALA A 96 13.52 10.93 15.67
CA ALA A 96 12.82 9.80 16.29
C ALA A 96 11.66 10.28 17.19
N VAL A 97 10.60 9.47 17.26
CA VAL A 97 9.46 9.73 18.15
C VAL A 97 9.90 9.53 19.60
N SER A 98 9.57 10.47 20.47
CA SER A 98 9.95 10.52 21.89
C SER A 98 8.72 10.66 22.78
N GLY A 99 8.85 10.32 24.07
CA GLY A 99 7.75 10.43 25.04
C GLY A 99 7.14 11.83 25.06
N GLY A 100 5.81 11.91 25.01
CA GLY A 100 5.04 13.15 24.96
C GLY A 100 4.83 13.75 23.58
N ASP A 101 5.44 13.20 22.52
CA ASP A 101 5.18 13.67 21.15
C ASP A 101 3.72 13.44 20.73
N ALA A 102 3.08 14.49 20.22
CA ALA A 102 1.74 14.39 19.67
C ALA A 102 1.75 13.67 18.31
N CYS A 103 0.78 12.81 18.07
CA CYS A 103 0.58 12.20 16.76
C CYS A 103 -0.33 13.07 15.87
N ILE A 104 -0.21 12.88 14.57
CA ILE A 104 -1.11 13.50 13.57
C ILE A 104 -2.32 12.64 13.28
N ASP A 105 -2.21 11.30 13.45
CA ASP A 105 -3.32 10.37 13.33
C ASP A 105 -3.01 9.06 14.05
N GLN A 106 -4.04 8.24 14.32
CA GLN A 106 -3.89 7.03 15.12
C GLN A 106 -5.01 6.02 14.94
N ILE A 107 -4.72 4.75 15.22
CA ILE A 107 -5.71 3.69 15.32
C ILE A 107 -5.37 2.72 16.46
N MET A 108 -6.40 2.26 17.18
CA MET A 108 -6.23 1.25 18.20
C MET A 108 -6.09 -0.14 17.58
N VAL A 109 -5.11 -0.90 18.03
CA VAL A 109 -4.89 -2.31 17.67
C VAL A 109 -5.14 -3.17 18.91
N PRO A 110 -6.11 -4.09 18.86
CA PRO A 110 -6.45 -4.90 20.04
C PRO A 110 -5.31 -5.81 20.48
N ALA A 111 -5.33 -6.23 21.72
CA ALA A 111 -4.37 -7.17 22.29
C ALA A 111 -4.34 -8.48 21.48
N GLY A 112 -3.17 -8.95 21.08
CA GLY A 112 -3.00 -10.18 20.30
C GLY A 112 -3.74 -10.19 18.96
N GLY A 113 -4.22 -9.03 18.50
CA GLY A 113 -5.09 -8.89 17.34
C GLY A 113 -4.41 -8.19 16.15
N SER A 114 -5.20 -8.06 15.08
CA SER A 114 -4.80 -7.34 13.89
C SER A 114 -5.90 -6.38 13.42
N VAL A 115 -5.50 -5.32 12.73
CA VAL A 115 -6.41 -4.35 12.13
C VAL A 115 -5.88 -3.86 10.79
N GLY A 116 -6.74 -3.76 9.80
CA GLY A 116 -6.49 -3.01 8.57
C GLY A 116 -7.00 -1.59 8.73
N TRP A 117 -6.18 -0.61 8.38
CA TRP A 117 -6.55 0.79 8.43
C TRP A 117 -6.26 1.49 7.10
N ARG A 118 -7.33 2.05 6.55
CA ARG A 118 -7.27 2.88 5.36
C ARG A 118 -7.98 4.19 5.66
N PRO A 119 -7.25 5.25 5.98
CA PRO A 119 -7.84 6.55 6.23
C PRO A 119 -8.57 7.07 4.98
N ALA A 120 -9.69 7.77 5.18
CA ALA A 120 -10.49 8.33 4.08
C ALA A 120 -9.68 9.31 3.23
N VAL A 121 -8.72 10.00 3.86
CA VAL A 121 -7.72 10.84 3.21
C VAL A 121 -6.34 10.35 3.66
N PRO A 122 -5.35 10.21 2.76
CA PRO A 122 -4.01 9.82 3.16
C PRO A 122 -3.45 10.71 4.26
N VAL A 123 -2.86 10.10 5.29
CA VAL A 123 -2.27 10.84 6.43
C VAL A 123 -0.94 11.42 5.99
N ALA A 124 -0.90 12.72 5.75
CA ALA A 124 0.26 13.42 5.22
C ALA A 124 1.18 13.95 6.32
N ALA A 125 2.49 13.79 6.11
CA ALA A 125 3.55 14.40 6.90
C ALA A 125 4.42 15.30 6.01
N SER A 126 4.76 16.48 6.51
CA SER A 126 5.55 17.49 5.80
C SER A 126 7.07 17.34 6.05
N ALA A 127 7.46 16.91 7.23
CA ALA A 127 8.85 16.72 7.60
C ALA A 127 9.33 15.29 7.29
N GLN A 128 8.78 14.31 7.98
CA GLN A 128 9.02 12.88 7.74
C GLN A 128 7.90 12.03 8.32
N LEU A 129 7.45 11.06 7.57
CA LEU A 129 6.41 10.14 8.02
C LEU A 129 7.00 9.09 8.96
N ARG A 130 6.65 9.17 10.23
CA ARG A 130 7.07 8.22 11.27
C ARG A 130 5.90 7.55 11.93
N TRP A 131 6.17 6.45 12.60
CA TRP A 131 5.17 5.71 13.36
C TRP A 131 5.69 5.36 14.75
N ALA A 132 4.74 5.16 15.66
CA ALA A 132 5.01 4.64 17.00
C ALA A 132 3.85 3.76 17.49
N ALA A 133 4.18 2.73 18.26
CA ALA A 133 3.23 2.00 19.07
C ALA A 133 3.19 2.65 20.46
N SER A 134 2.02 3.04 20.91
CA SER A 134 1.84 3.79 22.16
C SER A 134 0.81 3.13 23.07
N THR A 135 0.96 3.28 24.37
CA THR A 135 -0.06 2.89 25.36
C THR A 135 -1.15 3.95 25.54
N THR A 136 -0.94 5.15 25.01
CA THR A 136 -1.89 6.28 25.05
C THR A 136 -2.26 6.75 23.65
N ALA A 137 -3.42 7.36 23.52
CA ALA A 137 -3.98 7.74 22.23
C ALA A 137 -3.25 8.94 21.58
N ALA A 138 -3.35 10.13 22.13
CA ALA A 138 -2.97 11.38 21.46
C ALA A 138 -1.47 11.71 21.50
N THR A 139 -0.76 11.18 22.47
CA THR A 139 0.67 11.42 22.68
C THR A 139 1.42 10.11 22.82
N TYR A 140 2.68 10.10 22.42
CA TYR A 140 3.47 8.89 22.51
C TYR A 140 3.85 8.57 23.96
N THR A 141 3.49 7.37 24.39
CA THR A 141 3.98 6.72 25.62
C THR A 141 4.48 5.34 25.25
N ALA A 142 5.76 5.10 25.45
CA ALA A 142 6.40 3.86 25.04
C ALA A 142 5.75 2.64 25.69
N PRO A 143 5.40 1.58 24.93
CA PRO A 143 5.05 0.29 25.50
C PRO A 143 6.31 -0.35 26.11
N GLY A 144 6.13 -1.19 27.12
CA GLY A 144 7.25 -1.85 27.81
C GLY A 144 8.03 -2.85 26.95
N ALA A 145 7.52 -3.21 25.76
CA ALA A 145 8.15 -4.14 24.83
C ALA A 145 7.79 -3.79 23.38
N HIS A 146 8.58 -4.31 22.44
CA HIS A 146 8.23 -4.25 21.00
C HIS A 146 7.00 -5.09 20.72
N CYS A 147 5.97 -4.51 20.14
CA CYS A 147 4.66 -5.14 20.06
C CYS A 147 3.97 -5.05 18.69
N VAL A 148 4.44 -4.22 17.78
CA VAL A 148 3.74 -4.00 16.50
C VAL A 148 4.59 -4.41 15.31
N GLY A 149 3.94 -5.16 14.42
CA GLY A 149 4.42 -5.35 13.06
C GLY A 149 3.36 -4.89 12.07
N PHE A 150 3.76 -4.58 10.84
CA PHE A 150 2.86 -4.07 9.81
C PHE A 150 3.34 -4.26 8.37
N SER A 151 2.39 -4.09 7.45
CA SER A 151 2.64 -3.82 6.04
C SER A 151 1.88 -2.56 5.65
N ALA A 152 2.56 -1.56 5.13
CA ALA A 152 2.00 -0.24 4.79
C ALA A 152 2.26 0.14 3.33
N ALA A 153 1.36 0.95 2.77
CA ALA A 153 1.52 1.62 1.49
C ALA A 153 1.73 3.12 1.75
N VAL A 154 2.84 3.67 1.25
CA VAL A 154 3.30 5.05 1.47
C VAL A 154 3.60 5.74 0.15
N LEU A 155 3.20 7.01 0.03
CA LEU A 155 3.50 7.94 -1.06
C LEU A 155 4.66 8.87 -0.70
#